data_91f940f418a55392f2725b5807dcd580
#
_entry.id   91f940f418a55392f2725b5807dcd580
#
_cell.length_a   1.000
_cell.length_b   1.000
_cell.length_c   1.000
_cell.angle_alpha   90.00
_cell.angle_beta   90.00
_cell.angle_gamma   90.00
#
_symmetry.space_group_name_H-M   'P 1'
#
loop_
_entity.id
_entity.type
_entity.pdbx_description
1 polymer ?
#
loop_
_entity_poly.entity_id
_entity_poly.type
_entity_poly.pdbx_seq_one_letter_code
_entity_poly.pdbx_strand_id
1 'polypeptide(L)'
;MLFRDKSKSRFTKGSSRSERPRLTPDSPFAIKEAYNSIRTKLMFTGKGEKCPVFAVTSSLASDGKSTVSVSLATSIAMADQRVLLIDADMRKPSTHRYFGVDSRHGLSEYLAGLTSEARLRPTDIDELSIMTAGQIPPNPAELLGSKQMDVLLDYARQHFDYVIIDTPPVNIVTDSTVIAGKITGYIMVVQSGKNHMQDVSEAVHQIEEMNGNIVGMILNDPENTTAAHYSYRYNKYYRYKRYKYYGDGSSEGK
;
A
#
# COMPACT_ATOMS: atom_id res chain seq x y z
N MET A 1 -11.98 -26.13 -3.02
CA MET A 1 -10.59 -25.68 -2.82
C MET A 1 -10.41 -24.46 -3.71
N LEU A 2 -10.78 -23.27 -3.16
CA LEU A 2 -10.96 -22.02 -3.97
C LEU A 2 -9.68 -21.18 -4.11
N PHE A 3 -8.60 -21.58 -3.41
CA PHE A 3 -7.37 -20.78 -3.38
C PHE A 3 -6.15 -21.68 -3.46
N ARG A 4 -5.27 -21.38 -4.38
CA ARG A 4 -4.03 -22.12 -4.59
C ARG A 4 -2.86 -21.35 -3.95
N ASP A 5 -2.56 -21.66 -2.69
CA ASP A 5 -1.33 -21.24 -2.05
C ASP A 5 -0.18 -22.15 -2.52
N LYS A 6 0.80 -21.57 -3.19
CA LYS A 6 2.07 -22.21 -3.52
C LYS A 6 3.20 -21.52 -2.75
N SER A 7 3.14 -21.55 -1.43
CA SER A 7 4.13 -20.92 -0.55
C SER A 7 5.54 -21.52 -0.61
N LYS A 8 5.85 -22.41 -1.54
CA LYS A 8 7.17 -23.08 -1.66
C LYS A 8 7.70 -23.23 -3.09
N SER A 9 7.33 -22.39 -4.05
CA SER A 9 8.05 -22.39 -5.32
C SER A 9 9.24 -21.42 -5.24
N ARG A 10 10.46 -21.92 -5.34
CA ARG A 10 11.68 -21.12 -5.46
C ARG A 10 11.48 -20.05 -6.54
N PHE A 11 11.60 -18.79 -6.11
CA PHE A 11 11.62 -17.64 -7.00
C PHE A 11 12.84 -17.78 -7.94
N THR A 12 12.62 -18.16 -9.19
CA THR A 12 13.67 -18.09 -10.20
C THR A 12 13.76 -16.64 -10.64
N LYS A 13 14.86 -15.96 -10.31
CA LYS A 13 15.21 -14.63 -10.81
C LYS A 13 15.15 -14.64 -12.34
N GLY A 14 14.01 -14.28 -12.91
CA GLY A 14 13.85 -14.01 -14.33
C GLY A 14 14.53 -12.71 -14.69
N SER A 15 15.27 -12.72 -15.78
CA SER A 15 16.03 -11.65 -16.42
C SER A 15 15.57 -10.22 -16.15
N SER A 16 16.53 -9.34 -15.89
CA SER A 16 16.51 -7.89 -15.72
C SER A 16 15.52 -7.11 -16.61
N ARG A 17 14.23 -7.08 -16.24
CA ARG A 17 13.36 -5.95 -16.54
C ARG A 17 13.57 -4.94 -15.40
N SER A 18 13.78 -3.68 -15.73
CA SER A 18 13.97 -2.59 -14.76
C SER A 18 12.84 -2.62 -13.73
N GLU A 19 13.11 -3.19 -12.56
CA GLU A 19 12.19 -3.14 -11.44
C GLU A 19 12.00 -1.68 -11.04
N ARG A 20 10.77 -1.27 -10.81
CA ARG A 20 10.50 0.09 -10.32
C ARG A 20 11.07 0.22 -8.91
N PRO A 21 11.58 1.41 -8.51
CA PRO A 21 12.11 1.62 -7.18
C PRO A 21 10.99 1.41 -6.13
N ARG A 22 11.29 0.60 -5.12
CA ARG A 22 10.44 0.32 -3.96
C ARG A 22 11.28 0.21 -2.70
N LEU A 23 10.65 0.14 -1.55
CA LEU A 23 11.33 -0.15 -0.29
C LEU A 23 12.00 -1.53 -0.37
N THR A 24 13.26 -1.59 0.07
CA THR A 24 14.05 -2.82 0.19
C THR A 24 14.84 -2.78 1.50
N PRO A 25 15.41 -3.90 1.97
CA PRO A 25 16.32 -3.91 3.12
C PRO A 25 17.49 -2.94 2.98
N ASP A 26 17.95 -2.70 1.73
CA ASP A 26 19.07 -1.81 1.41
C ASP A 26 18.67 -0.34 1.21
N SER A 27 17.37 -0.02 1.33
CA SER A 27 16.90 1.36 1.20
C SER A 27 17.50 2.28 2.26
N PRO A 28 17.70 3.58 1.95
CA PRO A 28 18.22 4.56 2.91
C PRO A 28 17.44 4.55 4.23
N PHE A 29 18.16 4.72 5.34
CA PHE A 29 17.58 4.69 6.69
C PHE A 29 16.36 5.62 6.83
N ALA A 30 16.44 6.85 6.31
CA ALA A 30 15.34 7.82 6.39
C ALA A 30 14.05 7.32 5.72
N ILE A 31 14.17 6.62 4.58
CA ILE A 31 13.03 6.03 3.87
C ILE A 31 12.44 4.88 4.69
N LYS A 32 13.28 3.98 5.20
CA LYS A 32 12.84 2.89 6.06
C LYS A 32 12.09 3.40 7.29
N GLU A 33 12.63 4.41 7.97
CA GLU A 33 11.99 4.98 9.15
C GLU A 33 10.69 5.71 8.84
N ALA A 34 10.55 6.35 7.68
CA ALA A 34 9.29 6.92 7.25
C ALA A 34 8.20 5.85 7.14
N TYR A 35 8.47 4.72 6.45
CA TYR A 35 7.51 3.62 6.33
C TYR A 35 7.28 2.89 7.66
N ASN A 36 8.29 2.72 8.51
CA ASN A 36 8.15 2.18 9.86
C ASN A 36 7.20 3.04 10.72
N SER A 37 7.31 4.36 10.61
CA SER A 37 6.41 5.30 11.31
C SER A 37 4.97 5.17 10.82
N ILE A 38 4.75 5.04 9.49
CA ILE A 38 3.42 4.82 8.90
C ILE A 38 2.86 3.49 9.38
N ARG A 39 3.63 2.40 9.27
CA ARG A 39 3.24 1.06 9.75
C ARG A 39 2.79 1.10 11.20
N THR A 40 3.58 1.72 12.08
CA THR A 40 3.25 1.84 13.51
C THR A 40 1.90 2.52 13.72
N LYS A 41 1.62 3.60 13.00
CA LYS A 41 0.32 4.29 13.08
C LYS A 41 -0.83 3.40 12.61
N LEU A 42 -0.65 2.65 11.52
CA LEU A 42 -1.66 1.73 11.01
C LEU A 42 -1.97 0.57 11.97
N MET A 43 -0.97 0.07 12.69
CA MET A 43 -1.17 -0.93 13.75
C MET A 43 -2.10 -0.42 14.85
N PHE A 44 -2.04 0.86 15.20
CA PHE A 44 -2.96 1.46 16.18
C PHE A 44 -4.34 1.71 15.60
N THR A 45 -4.44 2.08 14.33
CA THR A 45 -5.72 2.33 13.65
C THR A 45 -6.51 1.04 13.44
N GLY A 46 -5.85 -0.04 13.05
CA GLY A 46 -6.46 -1.37 12.86
C GLY A 46 -6.65 -2.16 14.16
N LYS A 47 -6.41 -1.54 15.33
CA LYS A 47 -6.49 -2.23 16.62
C LYS A 47 -7.91 -2.74 16.87
N GLY A 48 -8.02 -4.06 17.01
CA GLY A 48 -9.30 -4.74 17.23
C GLY A 48 -9.80 -5.53 16.02
N GLU A 49 -9.26 -5.27 14.83
CA GLU A 49 -9.49 -6.11 13.66
C GLU A 49 -8.41 -7.19 13.56
N LYS A 50 -8.83 -8.41 13.24
CA LYS A 50 -7.90 -9.54 13.05
C LYS A 50 -6.99 -9.33 11.84
N CYS A 51 -7.53 -8.71 10.78
CA CYS A 51 -6.81 -8.39 9.56
C CYS A 51 -7.39 -7.08 8.98
N PRO A 52 -6.84 -5.92 9.32
CA PRO A 52 -7.29 -4.66 8.74
C PRO A 52 -6.98 -4.60 7.24
N VAL A 53 -7.92 -4.02 6.50
CA VAL A 53 -7.87 -3.84 5.04
C VAL A 53 -7.76 -2.35 4.75
N PHE A 54 -6.64 -1.91 4.20
CA PHE A 54 -6.42 -0.51 3.84
C PHE A 54 -6.35 -0.32 2.33
N ALA A 55 -7.15 0.60 1.80
CA ALA A 55 -7.03 1.04 0.42
C ALA A 55 -6.11 2.27 0.33
N VAL A 56 -5.15 2.23 -0.57
CA VAL A 56 -4.26 3.36 -0.86
C VAL A 56 -4.74 4.01 -2.14
N THR A 57 -5.10 5.29 -2.04
CA THR A 57 -5.58 6.09 -3.17
C THR A 57 -4.91 7.47 -3.21
N SER A 58 -5.27 8.30 -4.17
CA SER A 58 -4.83 9.70 -4.30
C SER A 58 -5.92 10.55 -4.95
N SER A 59 -5.79 11.86 -4.89
CA SER A 59 -6.69 12.76 -5.62
C SER A 59 -6.46 12.70 -7.14
N LEU A 60 -5.20 12.67 -7.57
CA LEU A 60 -4.82 12.72 -8.97
C LEU A 60 -3.93 11.52 -9.38
N ALA A 61 -3.77 11.35 -10.70
CA ALA A 61 -2.86 10.34 -11.23
C ALA A 61 -1.40 10.72 -10.98
N SER A 62 -0.54 9.70 -10.84
CA SER A 62 0.91 9.87 -10.65
C SER A 62 1.33 10.57 -9.35
N ASP A 63 0.52 10.48 -8.29
CA ASP A 63 0.86 10.97 -6.94
C ASP A 63 1.74 9.99 -6.16
N GLY A 64 2.09 8.85 -6.76
CA GLY A 64 2.96 7.84 -6.15
C GLY A 64 2.22 6.78 -5.33
N LYS A 65 0.87 6.70 -5.43
CA LYS A 65 0.05 5.72 -4.68
C LYS A 65 0.58 4.28 -4.78
N SER A 66 0.87 3.77 -5.99
CA SER A 66 1.35 2.39 -6.17
C SER A 66 2.74 2.17 -5.56
N THR A 67 3.64 3.18 -5.61
CA THR A 67 4.94 3.12 -4.92
C THR A 67 4.76 3.06 -3.41
N VAL A 68 3.81 3.86 -2.89
CA VAL A 68 3.46 3.87 -1.46
C VAL A 68 2.82 2.54 -1.06
N SER A 69 1.86 2.03 -1.82
CA SER A 69 1.19 0.74 -1.57
C SER A 69 2.19 -0.41 -1.47
N VAL A 70 3.07 -0.51 -2.46
CA VAL A 70 4.12 -1.56 -2.53
C VAL A 70 5.09 -1.42 -1.37
N SER A 71 5.60 -0.21 -1.11
CA SER A 71 6.59 0.02 -0.06
C SER A 71 6.00 -0.15 1.36
N LEU A 72 4.73 0.22 1.54
CA LEU A 72 4.01 0.01 2.80
C LEU A 72 3.80 -1.48 3.06
N ALA A 73 3.29 -2.23 2.06
CA ALA A 73 3.14 -3.67 2.14
C ALA A 73 4.48 -4.36 2.45
N THR A 74 5.57 -3.94 1.80
CA THR A 74 6.93 -4.42 2.08
C THR A 74 7.36 -4.10 3.52
N SER A 75 7.12 -2.88 4.02
CA SER A 75 7.48 -2.50 5.39
C SER A 75 6.73 -3.32 6.45
N ILE A 76 5.47 -3.68 6.17
CA ILE A 76 4.66 -4.51 7.08
C ILE A 76 5.18 -5.95 7.05
N ALA A 77 5.46 -6.50 5.87
CA ALA A 77 5.98 -7.85 5.71
C ALA A 77 7.38 -8.02 6.33
N MET A 78 8.26 -7.01 6.23
CA MET A 78 9.57 -6.98 6.89
C MET A 78 9.50 -6.98 8.43
N ALA A 79 8.31 -6.85 9.00
CA ALA A 79 8.05 -6.99 10.44
C ALA A 79 7.32 -8.31 10.75
N ASP A 80 7.57 -9.35 9.95
CA ASP A 80 7.05 -10.71 10.11
C ASP A 80 5.51 -10.78 10.14
N GLN A 81 4.83 -9.86 9.42
CA GLN A 81 3.38 -9.89 9.24
C GLN A 81 3.04 -10.43 7.85
N ARG A 82 2.08 -11.34 7.77
CA ARG A 82 1.56 -11.86 6.49
C ARG A 82 0.74 -10.79 5.80
N VAL A 83 1.18 -10.35 4.63
CA VAL A 83 0.56 -9.25 3.89
C VAL A 83 0.07 -9.72 2.53
N LEU A 84 -1.15 -9.36 2.19
CA LEU A 84 -1.66 -9.45 0.83
C LEU A 84 -1.72 -8.04 0.21
N LEU A 85 -0.97 -7.83 -0.86
CA LEU A 85 -1.07 -6.65 -1.71
C LEU A 85 -1.98 -6.96 -2.89
N ILE A 86 -3.05 -6.18 -3.08
CA ILE A 86 -3.99 -6.31 -4.19
C ILE A 86 -3.85 -5.11 -5.11
N ASP A 87 -3.58 -5.34 -6.40
CA ASP A 87 -3.63 -4.30 -7.43
C ASP A 87 -5.07 -4.15 -7.95
N ALA A 88 -5.79 -3.16 -7.43
CA ALA A 88 -7.15 -2.84 -7.86
C ALA A 88 -7.21 -1.65 -8.84
N ASP A 89 -6.08 -1.04 -9.23
CA ASP A 89 -6.03 -0.11 -10.35
C ASP A 89 -6.04 -0.89 -11.67
N MET A 90 -7.17 -1.50 -11.98
CA MET A 90 -7.34 -2.31 -13.20
C MET A 90 -7.23 -1.49 -14.47
N ARG A 91 -7.31 -0.15 -14.39
CA ARG A 91 -7.20 0.75 -15.55
C ARG A 91 -5.75 1.02 -15.94
N LYS A 92 -4.87 1.13 -14.94
CA LYS A 92 -3.42 1.36 -15.14
C LYS A 92 -2.59 0.48 -14.19
N PRO A 93 -2.69 -0.86 -14.31
CA PRO A 93 -2.02 -1.78 -13.39
C PRO A 93 -0.52 -1.56 -13.39
N SER A 94 0.06 -1.57 -12.20
CA SER A 94 1.48 -1.25 -12.07
C SER A 94 2.25 -2.09 -11.05
N THR A 95 1.58 -2.67 -10.06
CA THR A 95 2.24 -3.35 -8.93
C THR A 95 3.05 -4.58 -9.36
N HIS A 96 2.60 -5.31 -10.38
CA HIS A 96 3.32 -6.44 -10.97
C HIS A 96 4.74 -6.10 -11.43
N ARG A 97 4.99 -4.83 -11.84
CA ARG A 97 6.30 -4.37 -12.33
C ARG A 97 7.33 -4.19 -11.22
N TYR A 98 6.87 -3.99 -9.96
CA TYR A 98 7.76 -3.82 -8.81
C TYR A 98 8.36 -5.16 -8.36
N PHE A 99 7.69 -6.26 -8.69
CA PHE A 99 8.11 -7.61 -8.30
C PHE A 99 8.50 -8.49 -9.49
N GLY A 100 8.47 -7.95 -10.71
CA GLY A 100 8.79 -8.71 -11.91
C GLY A 100 7.86 -9.90 -12.18
N VAL A 101 6.62 -9.87 -11.67
CA VAL A 101 5.65 -10.96 -11.84
C VAL A 101 4.72 -10.73 -13.02
N ASP A 102 4.16 -11.83 -13.55
CA ASP A 102 3.15 -11.76 -14.61
C ASP A 102 1.83 -11.19 -14.08
N SER A 103 1.22 -10.26 -14.83
CA SER A 103 -0.05 -9.64 -14.46
C SER A 103 -1.29 -10.47 -14.80
N ARG A 104 -1.20 -11.45 -15.70
CA ARG A 104 -2.34 -12.25 -16.19
C ARG A 104 -2.91 -13.16 -15.11
N HIS A 105 -4.20 -13.51 -15.23
CA HIS A 105 -4.95 -14.29 -14.26
C HIS A 105 -4.91 -13.65 -12.87
N GLY A 106 -5.26 -12.39 -12.82
CA GLY A 106 -5.26 -11.58 -11.61
C GLY A 106 -6.66 -11.33 -11.06
N LEU A 107 -6.82 -10.16 -10.44
CA LEU A 107 -8.05 -9.77 -9.76
C LEU A 107 -9.25 -9.69 -10.72
N SER A 108 -9.08 -9.09 -11.90
CA SER A 108 -10.18 -8.90 -12.85
C SER A 108 -10.79 -10.22 -13.35
N GLU A 109 -9.96 -11.19 -13.72
CA GLU A 109 -10.41 -12.49 -14.16
C GLU A 109 -11.08 -13.28 -13.04
N TYR A 110 -10.58 -13.16 -11.82
CA TYR A 110 -11.19 -13.79 -10.65
C TYR A 110 -12.56 -13.18 -10.32
N LEU A 111 -12.65 -11.84 -10.27
CA LEU A 111 -13.91 -11.15 -9.96
C LEU A 111 -14.97 -11.34 -11.05
N ALA A 112 -14.54 -11.47 -12.31
CA ALA A 112 -15.43 -11.77 -13.43
C ALA A 112 -15.87 -13.25 -13.49
N GLY A 113 -15.37 -14.11 -12.58
CA GLY A 113 -15.68 -15.55 -12.60
C GLY A 113 -15.03 -16.31 -13.75
N LEU A 114 -14.04 -15.73 -14.44
CA LEU A 114 -13.31 -16.38 -15.53
C LEU A 114 -12.29 -17.39 -15.01
N THR A 115 -11.94 -17.31 -13.73
CA THR A 115 -11.14 -18.29 -13.02
C THR A 115 -11.83 -18.68 -11.73
N SER A 116 -11.78 -19.97 -11.40
CA SER A 116 -12.37 -20.49 -10.15
C SER A 116 -11.52 -20.23 -8.92
N GLU A 117 -10.25 -19.90 -9.11
CA GLU A 117 -9.27 -19.70 -8.02
C GLU A 117 -8.62 -18.32 -8.11
N ALA A 118 -8.55 -17.63 -6.97
CA ALA A 118 -7.76 -16.42 -6.83
C ALA A 118 -6.26 -16.77 -6.88
N ARG A 119 -5.54 -16.17 -7.81
CA ARG A 119 -4.13 -16.43 -7.98
C ARG A 119 -3.28 -15.46 -7.15
N LEU A 120 -2.93 -15.87 -5.95
CA LEU A 120 -1.97 -15.18 -5.11
C LEU A 120 -0.55 -15.61 -5.48
N ARG A 121 0.35 -14.66 -5.65
CA ARG A 121 1.74 -14.90 -6.05
C ARG A 121 2.67 -14.53 -4.90
N PRO A 122 3.62 -15.38 -4.53
CA PRO A 122 4.69 -14.99 -3.63
C PRO A 122 5.55 -13.91 -4.32
N THR A 123 6.16 -13.05 -3.52
CA THR A 123 7.14 -12.07 -3.97
C THR A 123 8.56 -12.49 -3.55
N ASP A 124 9.54 -11.65 -3.83
CA ASP A 124 10.91 -11.79 -3.33
C ASP A 124 11.06 -11.28 -1.87
N ILE A 125 9.98 -10.81 -1.27
CA ILE A 125 9.90 -10.42 0.15
C ILE A 125 9.13 -11.50 0.90
N ASP A 126 9.73 -12.07 1.94
CA ASP A 126 9.07 -13.03 2.79
C ASP A 126 7.80 -12.42 3.40
N GLU A 127 6.78 -13.24 3.63
CA GLU A 127 5.47 -12.85 4.17
C GLU A 127 4.65 -11.89 3.27
N LEU A 128 5.12 -11.51 2.06
CA LEU A 128 4.40 -10.68 1.12
C LEU A 128 3.90 -11.48 -0.09
N SER A 129 2.59 -11.57 -0.21
CA SER A 129 1.91 -12.10 -1.40
C SER A 129 1.25 -10.97 -2.19
N ILE A 130 1.20 -11.12 -3.51
CA ILE A 130 0.54 -10.16 -4.39
C ILE A 130 -0.56 -10.81 -5.23
N MET A 131 -1.70 -10.13 -5.35
CA MET A 131 -2.70 -10.36 -6.37
C MET A 131 -2.63 -9.23 -7.38
N THR A 132 -2.18 -9.55 -8.59
CA THR A 132 -2.06 -8.59 -9.70
C THR A 132 -3.43 -8.21 -10.24
N ALA A 133 -3.56 -7.08 -10.92
CA ALA A 133 -4.85 -6.61 -11.43
C ALA A 133 -5.48 -7.54 -12.48
N GLY A 134 -4.68 -8.28 -13.22
CA GLY A 134 -5.16 -9.09 -14.34
C GLY A 134 -5.24 -8.32 -15.66
N GLN A 135 -6.11 -8.75 -16.54
CA GLN A 135 -6.45 -8.04 -17.80
C GLN A 135 -7.34 -6.84 -17.48
N ILE A 136 -7.23 -5.80 -18.28
CA ILE A 136 -8.06 -4.59 -18.12
C ILE A 136 -9.52 -4.92 -18.50
N PRO A 137 -10.45 -4.92 -17.53
CA PRO A 137 -11.85 -5.20 -17.80
C PRO A 137 -12.59 -3.95 -18.29
N PRO A 138 -13.76 -4.11 -18.93
CA PRO A 138 -14.58 -2.96 -19.33
C PRO A 138 -15.28 -2.26 -18.16
N ASN A 139 -15.50 -2.95 -17.03
CA ASN A 139 -16.31 -2.50 -15.89
C ASN A 139 -15.63 -2.69 -14.52
N PRO A 140 -14.48 -2.03 -14.25
CA PRO A 140 -13.73 -2.23 -13.01
C PRO A 140 -14.53 -1.96 -11.73
N ALA A 141 -15.32 -0.88 -11.68
CA ALA A 141 -16.10 -0.51 -10.51
C ALA A 141 -17.13 -1.59 -10.12
N GLU A 142 -17.83 -2.17 -11.10
CA GLU A 142 -18.81 -3.25 -10.86
C GLU A 142 -18.12 -4.51 -10.30
N LEU A 143 -16.96 -4.84 -10.84
CA LEU A 143 -16.18 -6.00 -10.36
C LEU A 143 -15.72 -5.78 -8.91
N LEU A 144 -15.21 -4.60 -8.57
CA LEU A 144 -14.77 -4.26 -7.21
C LEU A 144 -15.96 -4.20 -6.22
N GLY A 145 -17.14 -3.78 -6.69
CA GLY A 145 -18.39 -3.79 -5.90
C GLY A 145 -19.02 -5.18 -5.71
N SER A 146 -18.57 -6.19 -6.46
CA SER A 146 -19.21 -7.51 -6.51
C SER A 146 -19.10 -8.32 -5.20
N LYS A 147 -20.00 -9.31 -5.04
CA LYS A 147 -19.91 -10.30 -3.95
C LYS A 147 -18.63 -11.13 -4.02
N GLN A 148 -18.05 -11.30 -5.19
CA GLN A 148 -16.79 -12.04 -5.34
C GLN A 148 -15.62 -11.31 -4.67
N MET A 149 -15.66 -9.97 -4.63
CA MET A 149 -14.70 -9.17 -3.86
C MET A 149 -14.86 -9.40 -2.35
N ASP A 150 -16.10 -9.55 -1.85
CA ASP A 150 -16.34 -9.87 -0.45
C ASP A 150 -15.74 -11.24 -0.09
N VAL A 151 -15.96 -12.25 -0.95
CA VAL A 151 -15.38 -13.59 -0.77
C VAL A 151 -13.85 -13.55 -0.75
N LEU A 152 -13.22 -12.74 -1.61
CA LEU A 152 -11.77 -12.55 -1.62
C LEU A 152 -11.28 -11.93 -0.31
N LEU A 153 -11.93 -10.86 0.15
CA LEU A 153 -11.53 -10.18 1.37
C LEU A 153 -11.77 -11.04 2.61
N ASP A 154 -12.84 -11.83 2.66
CA ASP A 154 -13.10 -12.76 3.75
C ASP A 154 -12.04 -13.88 3.81
N TYR A 155 -11.64 -14.40 2.67
CA TYR A 155 -10.49 -15.30 2.60
C TYR A 155 -9.21 -14.63 3.09
N ALA A 156 -8.94 -13.41 2.62
CA ALA A 156 -7.75 -12.67 3.01
C ALA A 156 -7.69 -12.44 4.54
N ARG A 157 -8.83 -12.08 5.17
CA ARG A 157 -8.93 -11.90 6.63
C ARG A 157 -8.63 -13.16 7.43
N GLN A 158 -8.80 -14.34 6.84
CA GLN A 158 -8.51 -15.61 7.52
C GLN A 158 -7.04 -16.00 7.41
N HIS A 159 -6.32 -15.57 6.36
CA HIS A 159 -5.00 -16.08 6.02
C HIS A 159 -3.88 -15.06 6.14
N PHE A 160 -4.21 -13.76 6.20
CA PHE A 160 -3.26 -12.67 6.28
C PHE A 160 -3.48 -11.83 7.55
N ASP A 161 -2.47 -11.08 7.92
CA ASP A 161 -2.51 -10.15 9.05
C ASP A 161 -2.84 -8.74 8.60
N TYR A 162 -2.55 -8.41 7.32
CA TYR A 162 -2.88 -7.14 6.67
C TYR A 162 -3.24 -7.34 5.20
N VAL A 163 -4.16 -6.51 4.71
CA VAL A 163 -4.43 -6.35 3.27
C VAL A 163 -4.19 -4.90 2.88
N ILE A 164 -3.37 -4.69 1.85
CA ILE A 164 -3.16 -3.38 1.21
C ILE A 164 -3.73 -3.45 -0.21
N ILE A 165 -4.61 -2.52 -0.55
CA ILE A 165 -5.25 -2.45 -1.87
C ILE A 165 -4.75 -1.18 -2.57
N ASP A 166 -4.04 -1.32 -3.68
CA ASP A 166 -3.67 -0.20 -4.55
C ASP A 166 -4.86 0.13 -5.46
N THR A 167 -5.42 1.34 -5.34
CA THR A 167 -6.63 1.76 -6.07
C THR A 167 -6.35 2.94 -7.00
N PRO A 168 -7.18 3.18 -8.03
CA PRO A 168 -7.04 4.36 -8.89
C PRO A 168 -7.33 5.66 -8.11
N PRO A 169 -6.98 6.83 -8.68
CA PRO A 169 -7.28 8.13 -8.07
C PRO A 169 -8.77 8.40 -7.96
N VAL A 170 -9.22 8.92 -6.80
CA VAL A 170 -10.63 9.14 -6.48
C VAL A 170 -11.30 10.14 -7.42
N ASN A 171 -10.66 11.30 -7.69
CA ASN A 171 -11.27 12.34 -8.52
C ASN A 171 -11.35 11.99 -10.02
N ILE A 172 -10.79 10.85 -10.43
CA ILE A 172 -10.79 10.44 -11.84
C ILE A 172 -11.83 9.37 -12.12
N VAL A 173 -11.98 8.41 -11.20
CA VAL A 173 -12.90 7.27 -11.36
C VAL A 173 -13.47 6.83 -10.01
N THR A 174 -14.65 6.23 -10.04
CA THR A 174 -15.36 5.76 -8.84
C THR A 174 -14.89 4.38 -8.33
N ASP A 175 -13.97 3.75 -9.04
CA ASP A 175 -13.51 2.38 -8.73
C ASP A 175 -12.99 2.24 -7.30
N SER A 176 -12.32 3.28 -6.78
CA SER A 176 -11.80 3.26 -5.40
C SER A 176 -12.89 3.40 -4.34
N THR A 177 -13.98 4.12 -4.62
CA THR A 177 -15.01 4.42 -3.61
C THR A 177 -16.02 3.28 -3.43
N VAL A 178 -16.22 2.43 -4.43
CA VAL A 178 -17.20 1.31 -4.34
C VAL A 178 -16.80 0.24 -3.31
N ILE A 179 -15.55 0.23 -2.83
CA ILE A 179 -15.08 -0.68 -1.79
C ILE A 179 -15.15 -0.08 -0.38
N ALA A 180 -15.66 1.14 -0.22
CA ALA A 180 -15.66 1.87 1.06
C ALA A 180 -16.24 1.04 2.23
N GLY A 181 -17.38 0.39 2.01
CA GLY A 181 -18.04 -0.45 3.02
C GLY A 181 -17.38 -1.83 3.28
N LYS A 182 -16.30 -2.16 2.56
CA LYS A 182 -15.65 -3.48 2.61
C LYS A 182 -14.28 -3.44 3.31
N ILE A 183 -13.77 -2.25 3.60
CA ILE A 183 -12.40 -2.00 4.10
C ILE A 183 -12.40 -1.27 5.44
N THR A 184 -11.29 -1.35 6.17
CA THR A 184 -11.05 -0.62 7.42
C THR A 184 -10.94 0.89 7.17
N GLY A 185 -10.30 1.28 6.05
CA GLY A 185 -10.24 2.68 5.64
C GLY A 185 -9.22 2.97 4.55
N TYR A 186 -9.20 4.25 4.17
CA TYR A 186 -8.36 4.77 3.10
C TYR A 186 -7.11 5.46 3.63
N ILE A 187 -6.02 5.26 2.93
CA ILE A 187 -4.78 6.03 3.05
C ILE A 187 -4.69 6.92 1.81
N MET A 188 -4.79 8.24 2.01
CA MET A 188 -4.70 9.21 0.93
C MET A 188 -3.24 9.60 0.68
N VAL A 189 -2.75 9.38 -0.52
CA VAL A 189 -1.42 9.85 -0.96
C VAL A 189 -1.55 11.21 -1.61
N VAL A 190 -0.79 12.18 -1.12
CA VAL A 190 -0.76 13.56 -1.60
C VAL A 190 0.66 13.87 -2.05
N GLN A 191 0.83 14.29 -3.29
CA GLN A 191 2.14 14.68 -3.80
C GLN A 191 2.44 16.14 -3.49
N SER A 192 3.54 16.38 -2.78
CA SER A 192 4.00 17.72 -2.45
C SER A 192 4.30 18.54 -3.72
N GLY A 193 3.89 19.82 -3.72
CA GLY A 193 4.12 20.73 -4.83
C GLY A 193 3.31 20.48 -6.10
N LYS A 194 2.44 19.44 -6.11
CA LYS A 194 1.59 19.10 -7.27
C LYS A 194 0.11 19.20 -6.98
N ASN A 195 -0.35 18.61 -5.87
CA ASN A 195 -1.77 18.60 -5.55
C ASN A 195 -2.21 19.93 -4.95
N HIS A 196 -3.31 20.47 -5.45
CA HIS A 196 -4.00 21.61 -4.83
C HIS A 196 -4.91 21.13 -3.69
N MET A 197 -5.10 21.99 -2.67
CA MET A 197 -5.99 21.66 -1.55
C MET A 197 -7.41 21.34 -2.00
N GLN A 198 -7.89 21.97 -3.07
CA GLN A 198 -9.21 21.70 -3.63
C GLN A 198 -9.34 20.25 -4.12
N ASP A 199 -8.33 19.74 -4.86
CA ASP A 199 -8.33 18.36 -5.36
C ASP A 199 -8.34 17.35 -4.21
N VAL A 200 -7.58 17.64 -3.14
CA VAL A 200 -7.51 16.79 -1.96
C VAL A 200 -8.84 16.82 -1.20
N SER A 201 -9.43 18.01 -1.01
CA SER A 201 -10.73 18.16 -0.33
C SER A 201 -11.87 17.49 -1.08
N GLU A 202 -11.88 17.57 -2.41
CA GLU A 202 -12.85 16.88 -3.25
C GLU A 202 -12.72 15.36 -3.12
N ALA A 203 -11.49 14.83 -3.16
CA ALA A 203 -11.24 13.40 -2.97
C ALA A 203 -11.69 12.91 -1.58
N VAL A 204 -11.45 13.69 -0.54
CA VAL A 204 -11.93 13.42 0.83
C VAL A 204 -13.44 13.35 0.84
N HIS A 205 -14.11 14.36 0.28
CA HIS A 205 -15.57 14.44 0.25
C HIS A 205 -16.21 13.25 -0.49
N GLN A 206 -15.68 12.87 -1.65
CA GLN A 206 -16.14 11.70 -2.40
C GLN A 206 -16.02 10.39 -1.62
N ILE A 207 -14.96 10.21 -0.83
CA ILE A 207 -14.79 9.04 0.04
C ILE A 207 -15.82 9.08 1.18
N GLU A 208 -16.01 10.23 1.83
CA GLU A 208 -16.95 10.40 2.94
C GLU A 208 -18.41 10.22 2.51
N GLU A 209 -18.79 10.69 1.31
CA GLU A 209 -20.13 10.46 0.73
C GLU A 209 -20.46 8.97 0.57
N MET A 210 -19.44 8.14 0.35
CA MET A 210 -19.60 6.69 0.28
C MET A 210 -19.41 5.99 1.65
N ASN A 211 -19.48 6.77 2.74
CA ASN A 211 -19.22 6.31 4.12
C ASN A 211 -17.84 5.67 4.30
N GLY A 212 -16.85 6.07 3.50
CA GLY A 212 -15.47 5.65 3.62
C GLY A 212 -14.76 6.38 4.76
N ASN A 213 -13.96 5.66 5.52
CA ASN A 213 -13.12 6.21 6.58
C ASN A 213 -11.72 6.53 6.06
N ILE A 214 -11.22 7.76 6.24
CA ILE A 214 -9.83 8.11 5.92
C ILE A 214 -8.98 7.99 7.18
N VAL A 215 -8.12 6.98 7.21
CA VAL A 215 -7.26 6.69 8.38
C VAL A 215 -6.01 7.57 8.44
N GLY A 216 -5.65 8.22 7.34
CA GLY A 216 -4.54 9.15 7.30
C GLY A 216 -4.14 9.58 5.91
N MET A 217 -3.23 10.56 5.88
CA MET A 217 -2.64 11.06 4.64
C MET A 217 -1.13 10.87 4.65
N ILE A 218 -0.57 10.50 3.49
CA ILE A 218 0.86 10.37 3.27
C ILE A 218 1.29 11.46 2.31
N LEU A 219 2.11 12.39 2.78
CA LEU A 219 2.75 13.37 1.92
C LEU A 219 3.93 12.70 1.20
N ASN A 220 3.78 12.51 -0.10
CA ASN A 220 4.80 11.97 -0.98
C ASN A 220 5.53 13.12 -1.67
N ASP A 221 6.86 13.13 -1.60
CA ASP A 221 7.69 14.18 -2.19
C ASP A 221 8.79 13.56 -3.04
N PRO A 222 8.49 13.21 -4.29
CA PRO A 222 9.42 12.42 -5.07
C PRO A 222 10.57 13.16 -5.70
N GLU A 223 10.70 14.47 -5.77
CA GLU A 223 11.84 15.00 -6.56
C GLU A 223 12.24 16.47 -6.37
N ASN A 224 11.54 17.29 -5.61
CA ASN A 224 11.88 18.71 -5.48
C ASN A 224 12.49 19.15 -4.15
N THR A 225 12.68 18.22 -3.25
CA THR A 225 13.47 18.48 -2.06
C THR A 225 14.83 17.83 -2.26
N THR A 226 15.82 18.62 -2.64
CA THR A 226 17.22 18.19 -2.52
C THR A 226 17.37 17.45 -1.21
N ALA A 227 17.98 16.27 -1.23
CA ALA A 227 18.21 15.40 -0.05
C ALA A 227 18.75 16.20 1.17
N ALA A 228 19.28 17.39 0.94
CA ALA A 228 19.69 18.38 1.93
C ALA A 228 18.52 18.95 2.77
N HIS A 229 17.32 19.19 2.21
CA HIS A 229 16.22 19.80 2.98
C HIS A 229 15.50 18.76 3.86
N TYR A 230 15.32 17.53 3.38
CA TYR A 230 14.74 16.44 4.16
C TYR A 230 15.71 15.99 5.26
N SER A 231 17.00 15.85 4.95
CA SER A 231 18.06 15.57 5.92
C SER A 231 18.16 16.65 6.99
N TYR A 232 17.96 17.94 6.64
CA TYR A 232 18.06 19.04 7.61
C TYR A 232 16.87 19.08 8.58
N ARG A 233 15.62 18.92 8.11
CA ARG A 233 14.44 18.91 9.01
C ARG A 233 14.36 17.62 9.82
N TYR A 234 14.67 16.48 9.21
CA TYR A 234 14.67 15.16 9.87
C TYR A 234 15.82 15.05 10.87
N ASN A 235 17.03 15.48 10.52
CA ASN A 235 18.16 15.56 11.46
C ASN A 235 17.92 16.56 12.60
N LYS A 236 17.22 17.68 12.35
CA LYS A 236 16.88 18.65 13.40
C LYS A 236 15.89 18.06 14.40
N TYR A 237 14.86 17.31 13.92
CA TYR A 237 13.87 16.68 14.81
C TYR A 237 14.47 15.53 15.62
N TYR A 238 15.30 14.68 15.02
CA TYR A 238 15.96 13.57 15.70
C TYR A 238 17.15 14.00 16.56
N ARG A 239 17.91 15.03 16.17
CA ARG A 239 18.94 15.62 17.03
C ARG A 239 18.33 16.20 18.31
N TYR A 240 17.18 16.87 18.21
CA TYR A 240 16.49 17.41 19.38
C TYR A 240 15.98 16.31 20.33
N LYS A 241 15.46 15.21 19.79
CA LYS A 241 14.98 14.06 20.57
C LYS A 241 16.13 13.25 21.17
N ARG A 242 17.24 13.09 20.46
CA ARG A 242 18.42 12.36 20.94
C ARG A 242 19.16 13.11 22.05
N TYR A 243 19.22 14.44 22.01
CA TYR A 243 19.80 15.24 23.10
C TYR A 243 18.97 15.18 24.39
N LYS A 244 17.66 15.01 24.29
CA LYS A 244 16.78 14.94 25.47
C LYS A 244 16.76 13.55 26.13
N TYR A 245 17.14 12.49 25.39
CA TYR A 245 17.11 11.10 25.88
C TYR A 245 18.47 10.57 26.37
N TYR A 246 19.57 11.22 25.99
CA TYR A 246 20.94 10.81 26.38
C TYR A 246 21.72 11.90 27.13
N GLY A 247 21.06 13.00 27.51
CA GLY A 247 21.68 14.15 28.13
C GLY A 247 21.56 14.23 29.66
N ASP A 248 20.98 13.23 30.32
CA ASP A 248 20.81 13.23 31.80
C ASP A 248 21.49 12.02 32.44
N GLY A 249 22.78 11.93 32.24
CA GLY A 249 23.55 10.83 32.86
C GLY A 249 25.05 11.02 32.81
N SER A 250 25.56 12.17 33.31
CA SER A 250 26.93 12.23 33.86
C SER A 250 27.28 13.65 34.33
N SER A 251 26.97 13.96 35.57
CA SER A 251 27.79 14.85 36.40
C SER A 251 27.43 14.68 37.88
N GLU A 252 27.93 13.60 38.46
CA GLU A 252 28.29 13.61 39.88
C GLU A 252 29.63 12.89 40.00
N GLY A 253 30.65 13.61 40.48
CA GLY A 253 31.91 13.00 40.92
C GLY A 253 33.15 13.83 40.64
N LYS A 254 33.32 14.94 41.22
CA LYS A 254 34.40 15.41 42.14
C LYS A 254 34.46 16.90 42.24
#